data_48143ed2f727e137e624e4c2dd73e43f
#
_entry.id   48143ed2f727e137e624e4c2dd73e43f
#
_cell.length_a   1.000
_cell.length_b   1.000
_cell.length_c   1.000
_cell.angle_alpha   90.00
_cell.angle_beta   90.00
_cell.angle_gamma   90.00
#
_symmetry.space_group_name_H-M   'P 1'
#
loop_
_entity.id
_entity.type
_entity.pdbx_description
1 polymer ?
#
loop_
_entity_poly.entity_id
_entity_poly.type
_entity_poly.pdbx_seq_one_letter_code
_entity_poly.pdbx_strand_id
1 'polypeptide(L)'
;MLTDGTEERQFLYAEDCCEALETVMECYSDFKPEDPLHITSFNSTSIAEIASHIQGQFNLIGKDEVKIKPGLAKDSVQMDKRNEADTYITGWWTPKTGIADGIAKVFAEMKKDYE
;
A
#
# COMPACT_ATOMS: atom_id res chain seq x y z
N MET A 1 7.09 12.51 -10.41
CA MET A 1 7.41 11.06 -10.38
C MET A 1 8.67 10.81 -11.20
N LEU A 2 9.50 9.88 -10.82
CA LEU A 2 10.71 9.52 -11.58
C LEU A 2 10.38 8.66 -12.80
N THR A 3 9.32 7.84 -12.68
CA THR A 3 8.83 6.97 -13.75
C THR A 3 7.51 7.49 -14.32
N ASP A 4 6.96 6.80 -15.30
CA ASP A 4 5.63 7.10 -15.85
C ASP A 4 4.48 6.73 -14.90
N GLY A 5 4.78 6.05 -13.79
CA GLY A 5 3.82 5.67 -12.75
C GLY A 5 3.00 4.42 -13.07
N THR A 6 3.35 3.67 -14.11
CA THR A 6 2.62 2.45 -14.50
C THR A 6 3.03 1.23 -13.68
N GLU A 7 4.17 1.29 -13.00
CA GLU A 7 4.60 0.22 -12.10
C GLU A 7 3.61 0.04 -10.95
N GLU A 8 3.35 -1.20 -10.60
CA GLU A 8 2.42 -1.57 -9.54
C GLU A 8 3.14 -2.23 -8.37
N ARG A 9 2.65 -1.96 -7.18
CA ARG A 9 3.11 -2.55 -5.92
C ARG A 9 1.91 -2.91 -5.05
N GLN A 10 2.13 -3.82 -4.13
CA GLN A 10 1.16 -4.16 -3.09
C GLN A 10 1.47 -3.34 -1.84
N PHE A 11 0.84 -2.20 -1.73
CA PHE A 11 1.00 -1.31 -0.57
C PHE A 11 0.14 -1.80 0.59
N LEU A 12 0.69 -1.75 1.79
CA LEU A 12 -0.02 -2.16 3.00
C LEU A 12 0.02 -1.03 4.03
N TYR A 13 -1.13 -0.73 4.62
CA TYR A 13 -1.24 0.23 5.69
C TYR A 13 -0.50 -0.27 6.95
N ALA A 14 0.24 0.62 7.60
CA ALA A 14 1.15 0.22 8.68
C ALA A 14 0.45 -0.47 9.86
N GLU A 15 -0.74 -0.01 10.25
CA GLU A 15 -1.50 -0.65 11.32
C GLU A 15 -1.95 -2.06 10.95
N ASP A 16 -2.34 -2.29 9.69
CA ASP A 16 -2.67 -3.64 9.21
C ASP A 16 -1.45 -4.55 9.25
N CYS A 17 -0.28 -4.04 8.90
CA CYS A 17 0.97 -4.78 9.01
C CYS A 17 1.28 -5.17 10.46
N CYS A 18 1.13 -4.24 11.39
CA CYS A 18 1.33 -4.51 12.83
C CYS A 18 0.35 -5.56 13.34
N GLU A 19 -0.91 -5.48 12.95
CA GLU A 19 -1.95 -6.47 13.30
C GLU A 19 -1.60 -7.86 12.73
N ALA A 20 -1.09 -7.93 11.50
CA ALA A 20 -0.64 -9.18 10.91
C ALA A 20 0.52 -9.81 11.69
N LEU A 21 1.51 -9.01 12.07
CA LEU A 21 2.65 -9.47 12.88
C LEU A 21 2.19 -9.98 14.25
N GLU A 22 1.29 -9.28 14.90
CA GLU A 22 0.68 -9.69 16.16
C GLU A 22 -0.07 -11.03 16.03
N THR A 23 -0.86 -11.19 14.96
CA THR A 23 -1.57 -12.43 14.65
C THR A 23 -0.59 -13.58 14.44
N VAL A 24 0.50 -13.37 13.72
CA VAL A 24 1.53 -14.39 13.51
C VAL A 24 2.16 -14.82 14.85
N MET A 25 2.42 -13.88 15.74
CA MET A 25 2.95 -14.18 17.08
C MET A 25 1.96 -15.00 17.93
N GLU A 26 0.68 -14.63 17.91
CA GLU A 26 -0.37 -15.30 18.68
C GLU A 26 -0.69 -16.70 18.15
N CYS A 27 -0.67 -16.87 16.84
CA CYS A 27 -1.03 -18.12 16.15
C CYS A 27 0.19 -18.92 15.67
N TYR A 28 1.35 -18.64 16.20
CA TYR A 28 2.63 -19.20 15.74
C TYR A 28 2.60 -20.73 15.54
N SER A 29 2.01 -21.47 16.47
CA SER A 29 1.94 -22.94 16.42
C SER A 29 0.97 -23.48 15.36
N ASP A 30 0.08 -22.65 14.83
CA ASP A 30 -0.92 -23.05 13.84
C ASP A 30 -0.36 -23.02 12.41
N PHE A 31 0.73 -22.29 12.19
CA PHE A 31 1.35 -22.16 10.87
C PHE A 31 2.26 -23.35 10.55
N LYS A 32 2.17 -23.84 9.31
CA LYS A 32 3.04 -24.87 8.80
C LYS A 32 4.35 -24.26 8.32
N PRO A 33 5.52 -24.80 8.72
CA PRO A 33 6.82 -24.23 8.33
C PRO A 33 7.06 -24.18 6.83
N GLU A 34 6.45 -25.07 6.06
CA GLU A 34 6.59 -25.13 4.60
C GLU A 34 5.74 -24.13 3.84
N ASP A 35 4.72 -23.54 4.47
CA ASP A 35 3.84 -22.57 3.82
C ASP A 35 4.33 -21.14 4.01
N PRO A 36 4.50 -20.35 2.94
CA PRO A 36 5.00 -18.98 3.06
C PRO A 36 3.95 -18.03 3.65
N LEU A 37 4.40 -17.19 4.59
CA LEU A 37 3.58 -16.12 5.16
C LEU A 37 3.89 -14.81 4.44
N HIS A 38 3.01 -14.40 3.54
CA HIS A 38 3.11 -13.12 2.86
C HIS A 38 2.18 -12.11 3.51
N ILE A 39 2.75 -11.07 4.11
CA ILE A 39 2.01 -9.97 4.73
C ILE A 39 1.95 -8.83 3.73
N THR A 40 0.80 -8.63 3.12
CA THR A 40 0.58 -7.64 2.06
C THR A 40 -0.89 -7.27 1.98
N SER A 41 -1.22 -6.24 1.20
CA SER A 41 -2.60 -5.88 0.90
C SER A 41 -3.30 -6.85 -0.06
N PHE A 42 -2.56 -7.72 -0.73
CA PHE A 42 -3.02 -8.62 -1.80
C PHE A 42 -3.64 -7.90 -3.01
N ASN A 43 -3.55 -6.58 -3.05
CA ASN A 43 -4.02 -5.74 -4.15
C ASN A 43 -2.88 -4.94 -4.73
N SER A 44 -2.72 -5.00 -6.04
CA SER A 44 -1.73 -4.19 -6.76
C SER A 44 -2.31 -2.82 -7.07
N THR A 45 -1.53 -1.78 -6.83
CA THR A 45 -1.89 -0.38 -7.11
C THR A 45 -0.72 0.28 -7.81
N SER A 46 -0.99 1.03 -8.88
CA SER A 46 0.06 1.76 -9.59
C SER A 46 0.51 3.00 -8.82
N ILE A 47 1.74 3.43 -9.09
CA ILE A 47 2.25 4.70 -8.52
C ILE A 47 1.40 5.88 -9.00
N ALA A 48 0.88 5.83 -10.23
CA ALA A 48 -0.01 6.86 -10.75
C ALA A 48 -1.33 6.94 -9.95
N GLU A 49 -1.91 5.81 -9.55
CA GLU A 49 -3.09 5.79 -8.68
C GLU A 49 -2.79 6.36 -7.30
N ILE A 50 -1.65 6.03 -6.71
CA ILE A 50 -1.22 6.63 -5.43
C ILE A 50 -1.13 8.15 -5.55
N ALA A 51 -0.49 8.65 -6.60
CA ALA A 51 -0.37 10.08 -6.85
C ALA A 51 -1.75 10.76 -6.99
N SER A 52 -2.69 10.11 -7.66
CA SER A 52 -4.06 10.61 -7.82
C SER A 52 -4.81 10.69 -6.49
N HIS A 53 -4.67 9.70 -5.64
CA HIS A 53 -5.28 9.72 -4.30
C HIS A 53 -4.70 10.84 -3.43
N ILE A 54 -3.39 11.06 -3.48
CA ILE A 54 -2.73 12.16 -2.77
C ILE A 54 -3.24 13.51 -3.28
N GLN A 55 -3.30 13.68 -4.60
CA GLN A 55 -3.84 14.90 -5.22
C GLN A 55 -5.28 15.16 -4.75
N GLY A 56 -6.11 14.12 -4.69
CA GLY A 56 -7.49 14.22 -4.19
C GLY A 56 -7.57 14.72 -2.75
N GLN A 57 -6.69 14.29 -1.86
CA GLN A 57 -6.65 14.77 -0.47
C GLN A 57 -6.31 16.27 -0.40
N PHE A 58 -5.34 16.74 -1.19
CA PHE A 58 -5.01 18.17 -1.25
C PHE A 58 -6.18 19.01 -1.78
N ASN A 59 -6.88 18.53 -2.80
CA ASN A 59 -8.04 19.21 -3.34
C ASN A 59 -9.18 19.36 -2.31
N LEU A 60 -9.37 18.36 -1.45
CA LEU A 60 -10.39 18.39 -0.39
C LEU A 60 -10.14 19.48 0.66
N ILE A 61 -8.89 19.81 0.94
CA ILE A 61 -8.57 20.86 1.92
C ILE A 61 -8.52 22.27 1.31
N GLY A 62 -8.71 22.39 0.00
CA GLY A 62 -8.78 23.68 -0.70
C GLY A 62 -7.48 24.49 -0.66
N LYS A 63 -6.36 23.86 -0.35
CA LYS A 63 -5.02 24.46 -0.42
C LYS A 63 -4.44 24.21 -1.81
N ASP A 64 -3.29 24.76 -2.06
CA ASP A 64 -2.59 24.79 -3.34
C ASP A 64 -2.86 23.60 -4.29
N GLU A 65 -3.01 23.91 -5.58
CA GLU A 65 -3.18 22.90 -6.62
C GLU A 65 -1.92 22.03 -6.74
N VAL A 66 -2.06 20.76 -6.39
CA VAL A 66 -0.98 19.77 -6.56
C VAL A 66 -1.06 19.18 -7.97
N LYS A 67 0.02 19.34 -8.73
CA LYS A 67 0.12 18.81 -10.10
C LYS A 67 0.96 17.54 -10.10
N ILE A 68 0.42 16.52 -10.74
CA ILE A 68 1.15 15.27 -10.98
C ILE A 68 1.97 15.45 -12.26
N LYS A 69 3.29 15.29 -12.13
CA LYS A 69 4.21 15.29 -13.29
C LYS A 69 4.72 13.86 -13.49
N PRO A 70 4.22 13.13 -14.48
CA PRO A 70 4.76 11.81 -14.80
C PRO A 70 6.18 11.93 -15.36
N GLY A 71 7.04 10.97 -15.00
CA GLY A 71 8.34 10.81 -15.58
C GLY A 71 8.25 10.08 -16.94
N LEU A 72 9.37 9.97 -17.64
CA LEU A 72 9.45 9.26 -18.91
C LEU A 72 10.03 7.85 -18.78
N ALA A 73 10.72 7.57 -17.68
CA ALA A 73 11.34 6.27 -17.45
C ALA A 73 10.30 5.22 -17.07
N LYS A 74 10.59 3.97 -17.43
CA LYS A 74 9.85 2.81 -16.93
C LYS A 74 10.67 2.11 -15.85
N ASP A 75 9.98 1.49 -14.89
CA ASP A 75 10.64 0.69 -13.87
C ASP A 75 11.28 -0.56 -14.53
N SER A 76 12.59 -0.66 -14.45
CA SER A 76 13.35 -1.78 -15.04
C SER A 76 13.23 -3.07 -14.22
N VAL A 77 12.80 -2.99 -12.97
CA VAL A 77 12.66 -4.14 -12.06
C VAL A 77 11.32 -4.83 -12.24
N GLN A 78 10.27 -4.06 -12.45
CA GLN A 78 8.94 -4.59 -12.74
C GLN A 78 8.66 -4.54 -14.24
N MET A 79 9.09 -5.57 -14.96
CA MET A 79 8.79 -5.70 -16.40
C MET A 79 7.33 -6.17 -16.57
N ASP A 80 7.08 -7.34 -17.08
CA ASP A 80 5.72 -7.79 -17.42
C ASP A 80 5.11 -8.78 -16.39
N LYS A 81 5.84 -9.08 -15.33
CA LYS A 81 5.41 -10.07 -14.34
C LYS A 81 5.22 -9.44 -12.98
N ARG A 82 4.00 -9.55 -12.46
CA ARG A 82 3.70 -9.24 -11.06
C ARG A 82 4.06 -10.44 -10.21
N ASN A 83 4.69 -10.19 -9.07
CA ASN A 83 4.82 -11.23 -8.05
C ASN A 83 3.46 -11.39 -7.37
N GLU A 84 2.90 -12.58 -7.50
CA GLU A 84 1.69 -12.92 -6.76
C GLU A 84 2.07 -13.38 -5.35
N ALA A 85 1.44 -12.76 -4.35
CA ALA A 85 1.63 -13.16 -2.97
C ALA A 85 0.83 -14.42 -2.66
N ASP A 86 1.41 -15.31 -1.85
CA ASP A 86 0.69 -16.46 -1.32
C ASP A 86 -0.37 -15.99 -0.32
N THR A 87 -1.58 -16.53 -0.40
CA THR A 87 -2.73 -16.14 0.42
C THR A 87 -2.90 -17.01 1.68
N TYR A 88 -1.95 -17.86 2.02
CA TYR A 88 -2.04 -18.78 3.15
C TYR A 88 -2.40 -18.09 4.46
N ILE A 89 -1.81 -16.92 4.74
CA ILE A 89 -2.08 -16.14 5.95
C ILE A 89 -3.54 -15.69 6.07
N THR A 90 -4.27 -15.60 4.97
CA THR A 90 -5.67 -15.11 4.98
C THR A 90 -6.64 -16.00 5.76
N GLY A 91 -6.23 -17.20 6.14
CA GLY A 91 -6.96 -18.04 7.09
C GLY A 91 -7.00 -17.49 8.52
N TRP A 92 -6.11 -16.55 8.88
CA TRP A 92 -5.98 -15.97 10.22
C TRP A 92 -6.10 -14.46 10.23
N TRP A 93 -5.66 -13.79 9.16
CA TRP A 93 -5.63 -12.34 9.05
C TRP A 93 -5.89 -11.87 7.63
N THR A 94 -6.60 -10.78 7.49
CA THR A 94 -6.77 -10.07 6.23
C THR A 94 -6.59 -8.57 6.44
N PRO A 95 -6.06 -7.83 5.44
CA PRO A 95 -5.95 -6.38 5.55
C PRO A 95 -7.33 -5.72 5.62
N LYS A 96 -7.47 -4.68 6.46
CA LYS A 96 -8.74 -3.98 6.71
C LYS A 96 -8.80 -2.62 6.04
N THR A 97 -7.66 -2.02 5.75
CA THR A 97 -7.57 -0.65 5.23
C THR A 97 -7.19 -0.67 3.75
N GLY A 98 -8.08 -0.22 2.89
CA GLY A 98 -7.81 -0.06 1.46
C GLY A 98 -6.88 1.11 1.18
N ILE A 99 -6.38 1.22 -0.06
CA ILE A 99 -5.39 2.23 -0.45
C ILE A 99 -5.90 3.66 -0.26
N ALA A 100 -7.12 3.96 -0.67
CA ALA A 100 -7.70 5.31 -0.54
C ALA A 100 -7.84 5.72 0.93
N ASP A 101 -8.39 4.83 1.76
CA ASP A 101 -8.57 5.06 3.20
C ASP A 101 -7.22 5.17 3.92
N GLY A 102 -6.26 4.34 3.55
CA GLY A 102 -4.90 4.37 4.10
C GLY A 102 -4.22 5.70 3.82
N ILE A 103 -4.28 6.19 2.58
CA ILE A 103 -3.72 7.48 2.20
C ILE A 103 -4.43 8.63 2.95
N ALA A 104 -5.75 8.58 3.07
CA ALA A 104 -6.50 9.59 3.82
C ALA A 104 -6.09 9.64 5.29
N LYS A 105 -5.89 8.48 5.93
CA LYS A 105 -5.44 8.40 7.33
C LYS A 105 -4.03 8.95 7.51
N VAL A 106 -3.09 8.57 6.64
CA VAL A 106 -1.72 9.09 6.67
C VAL A 106 -1.71 10.60 6.47
N PHE A 107 -2.49 11.09 5.52
CA PHE A 107 -2.62 12.52 5.25
C PHE A 107 -3.15 13.29 6.47
N ALA A 108 -4.18 12.76 7.15
CA ALA A 108 -4.75 13.37 8.35
C ALA A 108 -3.74 13.44 9.51
N GLU A 109 -2.92 12.40 9.69
CA GLU A 109 -1.84 12.41 10.69
C GLU A 109 -0.76 13.45 10.35
N MET A 110 -0.27 13.45 9.12
CA MET A 110 0.72 14.42 8.68
C MET A 110 0.23 15.86 8.81
N LYS A 111 -1.04 16.10 8.56
CA LYS A 111 -1.64 17.44 8.68
C LYS A 111 -1.55 17.99 10.10
N LYS A 112 -1.67 17.16 11.13
CA LYS A 112 -1.54 17.56 12.54
C LYS A 112 -0.16 18.13 12.84
N ASP A 113 0.88 17.60 12.22
CA ASP A 113 2.27 18.01 12.45
C ASP A 113 2.59 19.36 11.81
N TYR A 114 1.78 19.82 10.86
CA TYR A 114 1.98 21.07 10.12
C TYR A 114 0.93 22.16 10.42
N GLU A 115 0.04 21.90 11.30
CA GLU A 115 -0.88 22.90 11.88
C GLU A 115 -0.29 23.49 13.16
#